data_15f0a09f012e69a77f9065802d5d07a1
#
_entry.id   15f0a09f012e69a77f9065802d5d07a1
#
_cell.length_a   1.000
_cell.length_b   1.000
_cell.length_c   1.000
_cell.angle_alpha   90.00
_cell.angle_beta   90.00
_cell.angle_gamma   90.00
#
_symmetry.space_group_name_H-M   'P 1'
#
loop_
_entity.id
_entity.type
_entity.pdbx_description
1 polymer ?
#
loop_
_entity_poly.entity_id
_entity_poly.type
_entity_poly.pdbx_seq_one_letter_code
_entity_poly.pdbx_strand_id
1 'polypeptide(L)'
;MNNKRPLVRTARPSDFQEIYDRPAPVSMRAWSAELDGEVLGMAGYYIASGQIMVFSTMKDRMRDFPVTIMRASRRFMASLKEAKLPAICVASPDEGNSCAFLERLGWSHAGTGDEGEVYTWRTSE
;
A
#
# COMPACT_ATOMS: atom_id res chain seq x y z
N MET A 1 -18.27 -22.29 11.38
CA MET A 1 -17.43 -21.12 11.69
C MET A 1 -16.82 -20.56 10.44
N ASN A 2 -17.03 -19.28 10.25
CA ASN A 2 -16.50 -18.59 9.08
C ASN A 2 -15.04 -18.21 9.33
N ASN A 3 -14.13 -18.93 8.67
CA ASN A 3 -12.72 -18.55 8.62
C ASN A 3 -12.47 -17.65 7.40
N LYS A 4 -13.41 -16.74 7.16
CA LYS A 4 -13.26 -15.83 6.02
C LYS A 4 -12.10 -14.87 6.22
N ARG A 5 -11.28 -14.77 5.20
CA ARG A 5 -10.17 -13.81 5.12
C ARG A 5 -10.42 -12.88 3.96
N PRO A 6 -9.90 -11.64 4.04
CA PRO A 6 -9.98 -10.78 2.89
C PRO A 6 -9.31 -11.40 1.67
N LEU A 7 -9.96 -11.26 0.53
CA LEU A 7 -9.39 -11.67 -0.75
C LEU A 7 -8.56 -10.52 -1.29
N VAL A 8 -7.27 -10.77 -1.54
CA VAL A 8 -6.38 -9.79 -2.18
C VAL A 8 -6.43 -10.02 -3.67
N ARG A 9 -6.84 -9.02 -4.40
CA ARG A 9 -7.01 -9.07 -5.86
C ARG A 9 -6.55 -7.77 -6.51
N THR A 10 -6.42 -7.77 -7.84
CA THR A 10 -6.14 -6.55 -8.58
C THR A 10 -7.25 -5.53 -8.33
N ALA A 11 -6.88 -4.29 -8.08
CA ALA A 11 -7.83 -3.23 -7.80
C ALA A 11 -8.63 -2.84 -9.05
N ARG A 12 -9.87 -2.43 -8.83
CA ARG A 12 -10.75 -1.87 -9.86
C ARG A 12 -10.88 -0.36 -9.62
N PRO A 13 -11.20 0.45 -10.64
CA PRO A 13 -11.43 1.88 -10.44
C PRO A 13 -12.46 2.18 -9.35
N SER A 14 -13.50 1.34 -9.23
CA SER A 14 -14.51 1.49 -8.19
C SER A 14 -13.95 1.33 -6.78
N ASP A 15 -12.90 0.54 -6.60
CA ASP A 15 -12.27 0.34 -5.30
C ASP A 15 -11.62 1.64 -4.82
N PHE A 16 -10.96 2.36 -5.71
CA PHE A 16 -10.35 3.63 -5.38
C PHE A 16 -11.41 4.64 -4.95
N GLN A 17 -12.52 4.69 -5.69
CA GLN A 17 -13.66 5.56 -5.37
C GLN A 17 -14.24 5.22 -4.00
N GLU A 18 -14.34 3.94 -3.66
CA GLU A 18 -14.88 3.50 -2.37
C GLU A 18 -13.98 3.91 -1.19
N ILE A 19 -12.65 3.78 -1.36
CA ILE A 19 -11.68 4.07 -0.29
C ILE A 19 -11.41 5.58 -0.14
N TYR A 20 -11.23 6.28 -1.25
CA TYR A 20 -10.79 7.68 -1.25
C TYR A 20 -11.90 8.68 -1.54
N ASP A 21 -13.11 8.20 -1.85
CA ASP A 21 -14.28 9.03 -2.18
C ASP A 21 -14.01 10.00 -3.34
N ARG A 22 -13.22 9.54 -4.30
CA ARG A 22 -12.90 10.29 -5.53
C ARG A 22 -12.35 9.32 -6.57
N PRO A 23 -12.44 9.64 -7.87
CA PRO A 23 -11.85 8.78 -8.90
C PRO A 23 -10.33 8.83 -8.86
N ALA A 24 -9.69 7.77 -9.34
CA ALA A 24 -8.23 7.72 -9.42
C ALA A 24 -7.74 8.81 -10.37
N PRO A 25 -6.80 9.67 -9.93
CA PRO A 25 -6.34 10.79 -10.75
C PRO A 25 -5.39 10.40 -11.88
N VAL A 26 -4.77 9.22 -11.80
CA VAL A 26 -3.79 8.73 -12.78
C VAL A 26 -3.92 7.22 -12.92
N SER A 27 -3.33 6.68 -13.99
CA SER A 27 -3.21 5.23 -14.13
C SER A 27 -2.26 4.71 -13.07
N MET A 28 -2.66 3.62 -12.42
CA MET A 28 -1.89 3.05 -11.34
C MET A 28 -1.99 1.52 -11.34
N ARG A 29 -1.02 0.88 -10.71
CA ARG A 29 -1.06 -0.55 -10.43
C ARG A 29 -1.37 -0.73 -8.97
N ALA A 30 -2.46 -1.42 -8.66
CA ALA A 30 -2.92 -1.50 -7.29
C ALA A 30 -3.62 -2.82 -7.00
N TRP A 31 -3.66 -3.16 -5.72
CA TRP A 31 -4.34 -4.35 -5.20
C TRP A 31 -5.28 -3.92 -4.09
N SER A 32 -6.41 -4.61 -4.02
CA SER A 32 -7.43 -4.38 -3.01
C SER A 32 -7.63 -5.62 -2.17
N ALA A 33 -7.96 -5.44 -0.90
CA ALA A 33 -8.38 -6.50 -0.01
C ALA A 33 -9.88 -6.35 0.23
N GLU A 34 -10.64 -7.37 -0.18
CA GLU A 34 -12.10 -7.36 -0.11
C GLU A 34 -12.60 -8.45 0.80
N LEU A 35 -13.59 -8.14 1.62
CA LEU A 35 -14.27 -9.10 2.48
C LEU A 35 -15.76 -8.83 2.44
N ASP A 36 -16.55 -9.84 2.05
CA ASP A 36 -18.01 -9.75 1.97
C ASP A 36 -18.49 -8.54 1.15
N GLY A 37 -17.80 -8.24 0.05
CA GLY A 37 -18.17 -7.15 -0.86
C GLY A 37 -17.68 -5.77 -0.44
N GLU A 38 -17.00 -5.68 0.70
CA GLU A 38 -16.44 -4.41 1.18
C GLU A 38 -14.93 -4.37 0.95
N VAL A 39 -14.41 -3.26 0.43
CA VAL A 39 -12.97 -3.05 0.28
C VAL A 39 -12.42 -2.56 1.61
N LEU A 40 -11.60 -3.39 2.26
CA LEU A 40 -11.00 -3.08 3.57
C LEU A 40 -9.66 -2.39 3.47
N GLY A 41 -8.98 -2.51 2.34
CA GLY A 41 -7.69 -1.89 2.15
C GLY A 41 -7.28 -1.89 0.70
N MET A 42 -6.36 -1.00 0.38
CA MET A 42 -5.85 -0.84 -0.97
C MET A 42 -4.40 -0.38 -0.90
N ALA A 43 -3.56 -0.95 -1.74
CA ALA A 43 -2.17 -0.53 -1.86
C ALA A 43 -1.77 -0.55 -3.32
N GLY A 44 -0.95 0.39 -3.72
CA GLY A 44 -0.54 0.46 -5.10
C GLY A 44 0.54 1.47 -5.34
N TYR A 45 0.83 1.70 -6.62
CA TYR A 45 1.81 2.68 -7.01
C TYR A 45 1.53 3.22 -8.41
N TYR A 46 2.07 4.39 -8.67
CA TYR A 46 2.09 5.00 -10.01
C TYR A 46 3.48 5.59 -10.23
N ILE A 47 3.81 5.84 -11.48
CA ILE A 47 5.12 6.38 -11.85
C ILE A 47 4.98 7.88 -12.10
N ALA A 48 5.84 8.68 -11.45
CA ALA A 48 5.88 10.12 -11.63
C ALA A 48 7.34 10.58 -11.58
N SER A 49 7.75 11.36 -12.57
CA SER A 49 9.10 11.92 -12.63
C SER A 49 10.23 10.87 -12.49
N GLY A 50 10.04 9.71 -13.10
CA GLY A 50 11.04 8.64 -13.10
C GLY A 50 11.14 7.83 -11.83
N GLN A 51 10.21 7.99 -10.90
CA GLN A 51 10.19 7.21 -9.68
C GLN A 51 8.80 6.69 -9.37
N ILE A 52 8.75 5.67 -8.53
CA ILE A 52 7.49 5.04 -8.13
C ILE A 52 6.96 5.75 -6.90
N MET A 53 5.70 6.18 -6.98
CA MET A 53 4.99 6.77 -5.85
C MET A 53 4.05 5.72 -5.28
N VAL A 54 4.32 5.29 -4.04
CA VAL A 54 3.59 4.22 -3.37
C VAL A 54 2.53 4.82 -2.45
N PHE A 55 1.36 4.21 -2.45
CA PHE A 55 0.29 4.57 -1.53
C PHE A 55 -0.34 3.33 -0.92
N SER A 56 -0.87 3.46 0.28
CA SER A 56 -1.68 2.41 0.90
C SER A 56 -2.65 3.04 1.89
N THR A 57 -3.79 2.41 2.03
CA THR A 57 -4.82 2.81 2.99
C THR A 57 -5.53 1.55 3.48
N MET A 58 -5.76 1.47 4.78
CA MET A 58 -6.48 0.35 5.38
C MET A 58 -7.54 0.88 6.34
N LYS A 59 -8.72 0.25 6.30
CA LYS A 59 -9.74 0.45 7.33
C LYS A 59 -9.31 -0.28 8.59
N ASP A 60 -9.78 0.17 9.74
CA ASP A 60 -9.40 -0.43 11.04
C ASP A 60 -9.65 -1.94 11.08
N ARG A 61 -10.74 -2.38 10.47
CA ARG A 61 -11.11 -3.79 10.42
C ARG A 61 -10.04 -4.68 9.76
N MET A 62 -9.24 -4.11 8.84
CA MET A 62 -8.17 -4.84 8.18
C MET A 62 -7.10 -5.32 9.17
N ARG A 63 -6.94 -4.61 10.29
CA ARG A 63 -5.97 -4.95 11.33
C ARG A 63 -6.25 -6.29 12.00
N ASP A 64 -7.48 -6.81 11.86
CA ASP A 64 -7.83 -8.14 12.37
C ASP A 64 -7.24 -9.28 11.54
N PHE A 65 -6.61 -8.94 10.40
CA PHE A 65 -6.07 -9.92 9.45
C PHE A 65 -4.57 -9.71 9.19
N PRO A 66 -3.72 -9.83 10.22
CA PRO A 66 -2.28 -9.54 10.06
C PRO A 66 -1.57 -10.46 9.07
N VAL A 67 -1.99 -11.71 8.97
CA VAL A 67 -1.39 -12.66 8.00
C VAL A 67 -1.70 -12.23 6.58
N THR A 68 -2.93 -11.78 6.32
CA THR A 68 -3.33 -11.28 4.99
C THR A 68 -2.53 -10.03 4.63
N ILE A 69 -2.37 -9.11 5.58
CA ILE A 69 -1.56 -7.90 5.38
C ILE A 69 -0.12 -8.27 5.01
N MET A 70 0.48 -9.19 5.74
CA MET A 70 1.87 -9.59 5.50
C MET A 70 2.06 -10.25 4.14
N ARG A 71 1.14 -11.14 3.75
CA ARG A 71 1.18 -11.80 2.44
C ARG A 71 1.03 -10.80 1.30
N ALA A 72 0.07 -9.88 1.43
CA ALA A 72 -0.17 -8.84 0.42
C ALA A 72 1.07 -7.93 0.30
N SER A 73 1.66 -7.56 1.43
CA SER A 73 2.85 -6.71 1.44
C SER A 73 4.04 -7.36 0.76
N ARG A 74 4.24 -8.65 0.97
CA ARG A 74 5.33 -9.39 0.31
C ARG A 74 5.14 -9.43 -1.21
N ARG A 75 3.92 -9.65 -1.67
CA ARG A 75 3.60 -9.65 -3.10
C ARG A 75 3.82 -8.26 -3.70
N PHE A 76 3.42 -7.23 -2.97
CA PHE A 76 3.62 -5.85 -3.37
C PHE A 76 5.12 -5.53 -3.50
N MET A 77 5.93 -5.90 -2.51
CA MET A 77 7.38 -5.66 -2.54
C MET A 77 8.05 -6.41 -3.69
N ALA A 78 7.60 -7.62 -4.00
CA ALA A 78 8.12 -8.37 -5.14
C ALA A 78 7.84 -7.63 -6.45
N SER A 79 6.66 -7.04 -6.60
CA SER A 79 6.31 -6.25 -7.77
C SER A 79 7.20 -4.99 -7.89
N LEU A 80 7.47 -4.33 -6.77
CA LEU A 80 8.37 -3.16 -6.76
C LEU A 80 9.79 -3.53 -7.21
N LYS A 81 10.30 -4.66 -6.76
CA LYS A 81 11.63 -5.12 -7.16
C LYS A 81 11.74 -5.33 -8.66
N GLU A 82 10.68 -5.87 -9.28
CA GLU A 82 10.67 -6.09 -10.73
C GLU A 82 10.67 -4.78 -11.51
N ALA A 83 10.09 -3.73 -10.96
CA ALA A 83 10.02 -2.42 -11.63
C ALA A 83 11.39 -1.74 -11.75
N LYS A 84 12.35 -2.06 -10.88
CA LYS A 84 13.74 -1.54 -10.91
C LYS A 84 13.86 -0.02 -10.87
N LEU A 85 12.89 0.65 -10.26
CA LEU A 85 12.90 2.10 -10.08
C LEU A 85 12.91 2.44 -8.60
N PRO A 86 13.48 3.58 -8.22
CA PRO A 86 13.38 4.02 -6.83
C PRO A 86 11.92 4.30 -6.48
N ALA A 87 11.54 4.01 -5.24
CA ALA A 87 10.16 4.20 -4.78
C ALA A 87 10.12 5.10 -3.55
N ILE A 88 9.05 5.89 -3.45
CA ILE A 88 8.80 6.78 -2.33
C ILE A 88 7.43 6.45 -1.74
N CYS A 89 7.37 6.42 -0.42
CA CYS A 89 6.13 6.24 0.33
C CYS A 89 6.05 7.27 1.43
N VAL A 90 4.87 7.83 1.65
CA VAL A 90 4.64 8.75 2.77
C VAL A 90 3.75 8.04 3.78
N ALA A 91 4.24 7.89 5.01
CA ALA A 91 3.49 7.27 6.09
C ALA A 91 2.72 8.34 6.87
N SER A 92 1.39 8.21 6.92
CA SER A 92 0.55 9.12 7.68
C SER A 92 0.84 9.01 9.18
N PRO A 93 0.99 10.13 9.90
CA PRO A 93 1.20 10.10 11.35
C PRO A 93 0.01 9.51 12.10
N ASP A 94 -1.18 9.49 11.49
CA ASP A 94 -2.39 8.94 12.10
C ASP A 94 -2.46 7.41 12.01
N GLU A 95 -1.57 6.78 11.23
CA GLU A 95 -1.55 5.33 11.04
C GLU A 95 -0.52 4.66 11.95
N GLY A 96 -0.73 4.73 13.22
CA GLY A 96 -0.02 4.06 14.31
C GLY A 96 1.35 3.42 14.01
N ASN A 97 1.35 2.18 13.52
CA ASN A 97 2.57 1.38 13.33
C ASN A 97 3.10 1.38 11.90
N SER A 98 2.65 2.31 11.03
CA SER A 98 3.05 2.34 9.62
C SER A 98 4.56 2.46 9.44
N CYS A 99 5.21 3.31 10.23
CA CYS A 99 6.65 3.51 10.15
C CYS A 99 7.43 2.23 10.46
N ALA A 100 7.09 1.58 11.56
CA ALA A 100 7.74 0.34 11.97
C ALA A 100 7.52 -0.76 10.92
N PHE A 101 6.33 -0.82 10.35
CA PHE A 101 5.98 -1.79 9.32
C PHE A 101 6.81 -1.58 8.06
N LEU A 102 6.95 -0.34 7.60
CA LEU A 102 7.77 -0.02 6.44
C LEU A 102 9.24 -0.39 6.67
N GLU A 103 9.77 -0.10 7.85
CA GLU A 103 11.15 -0.46 8.19
C GLU A 103 11.37 -1.96 8.17
N ARG A 104 10.39 -2.75 8.64
CA ARG A 104 10.44 -4.21 8.56
C ARG A 104 10.49 -4.73 7.13
N LEU A 105 9.85 -4.02 6.20
CA LEU A 105 9.85 -4.39 4.79
C LEU A 105 11.13 -3.95 4.07
N GLY A 106 12.01 -3.21 4.74
CA GLY A 106 13.28 -2.78 4.17
C GLY A 106 13.30 -1.35 3.67
N TRP A 107 12.26 -0.57 3.97
CA TRP A 107 12.23 0.84 3.62
C TRP A 107 13.13 1.66 4.54
N SER A 108 13.73 2.71 4.00
CA SER A 108 14.61 3.62 4.75
C SER A 108 13.93 4.95 4.97
N HIS A 109 13.99 5.45 6.20
CA HIS A 109 13.46 6.77 6.53
C HIS A 109 14.31 7.86 5.87
N ALA A 110 13.68 8.75 5.12
CA ALA A 110 14.37 9.81 4.36
C ALA A 110 14.13 11.21 4.93
N GLY A 111 13.12 11.40 5.77
CA GLY A 111 12.83 12.70 6.36
C GLY A 111 11.36 12.87 6.68
N THR A 112 11.01 14.08 7.13
CA THR A 112 9.64 14.44 7.46
C THR A 112 9.15 15.49 6.48
N GLY A 113 8.03 15.20 5.82
CA GLY A 113 7.36 16.14 4.91
C GLY A 113 6.08 16.70 5.52
N ASP A 114 5.38 17.53 4.75
CA ASP A 114 4.13 18.17 5.19
C ASP A 114 3.01 17.17 5.47
N GLU A 115 3.03 16.02 4.77
CA GLU A 115 1.98 15.02 4.85
C GLU A 115 2.35 13.83 5.74
N GLY A 116 3.57 13.76 6.24
CA GLY A 116 4.02 12.67 7.10
C GLY A 116 5.47 12.30 6.92
N GLU A 117 5.83 11.12 7.41
CA GLU A 117 7.20 10.62 7.32
C GLU A 117 7.46 10.02 5.94
N VAL A 118 8.57 10.42 5.32
CA VAL A 118 8.93 9.98 3.97
C VAL A 118 9.88 8.79 4.06
N TYR A 119 9.55 7.73 3.32
CA TYR A 119 10.36 6.52 3.22
C TYR A 119 10.75 6.28 1.78
N THR A 120 11.96 5.76 1.58
CA THR A 120 12.45 5.42 0.25
C THR A 120 12.85 3.96 0.18
N TRP A 121 12.70 3.41 -1.01
CA TRP A 121 13.14 2.07 -1.36
C TRP A 121 13.99 2.15 -2.61
N ARG A 122 15.19 1.58 -2.55
CA ARG A 122 16.04 1.44 -3.73
C ARG A 122 16.30 -0.03 -3.97
N THR A 123 16.09 -0.45 -5.21
CA THR A 123 16.46 -1.79 -5.60
C THR A 123 17.99 -1.88 -5.57
N SER A 124 18.50 -2.86 -4.84
CA SER A 124 19.93 -3.15 -4.90
C SER A 124 20.23 -3.75 -6.27
N GLU A 125 21.26 -3.23 -6.87
CA GLU A 125 21.75 -3.75 -8.14
C GLU A 125 22.40 -5.11 -7.95
#